data_7651d970ababca05f00f495a0e456b30
#
_entry.id   7651d970ababca05f00f495a0e456b30
#
_cell.length_a   1.000
_cell.length_b   1.000
_cell.length_c   1.000
_cell.angle_alpha   90.00
_cell.angle_beta   90.00
_cell.angle_gamma   90.00
#
_symmetry.space_group_name_H-M   'P 1'
#
loop_
_entity.id
_entity.type
_entity.pdbx_description
1 polymer ?
#
loop_
_entity_poly.entity_id
_entity_poly.type
_entity_poly.pdbx_seq_one_letter_code
_entity_poly.pdbx_strand_id
1 'polypeptide(L)'
;MTTSNTGTQDVDPAVRTELARLRDSIDNIDAAVIHMLAERFKATQQVGHLKAAHRLPPADPAREARQIARLRALAESAKLDPAFAEKFLNFIVAEVIRHHERIAEDTVNGSAQTAN
;
A
#
# COMPACT_ATOMS: atom_id res chain seq x y z
N MET A 1 -2.63 -41.09 13.75
CA MET A 1 -2.83 -40.58 13.60
C MET A 1 -2.73 -39.40 13.53
N THR A 2 -2.58 -38.77 13.37
CA THR A 2 -2.36 -37.77 13.36
C THR A 2 -2.93 -36.87 12.89
N THR A 3 -3.31 -36.34 13.02
CA THR A 3 -4.01 -35.55 12.62
C THR A 3 -3.88 -34.34 13.03
N SER A 4 -2.88 -33.95 13.42
CA SER A 4 -2.61 -32.64 13.83
C SER A 4 -2.86 -31.67 12.76
N ASN A 5 -2.80 -32.05 11.58
CA ASN A 5 -3.01 -31.13 10.50
C ASN A 5 -4.35 -31.37 9.93
N THR A 6 -5.33 -30.73 10.51
CA THR A 6 -6.66 -30.97 10.06
C THR A 6 -7.07 -30.12 8.89
N GLY A 7 -6.37 -29.11 8.52
CA GLY A 7 -6.76 -28.18 7.47
C GLY A 7 -7.44 -28.81 6.29
N THR A 8 -6.68 -29.35 5.35
CA THR A 8 -7.24 -29.90 4.12
C THR A 8 -7.17 -31.40 4.06
N GLN A 9 -6.60 -32.08 5.06
CA GLN A 9 -6.40 -33.53 4.99
C GLN A 9 -7.70 -34.30 5.00
N ASP A 10 -8.69 -33.83 5.77
CA ASP A 10 -9.97 -34.51 5.90
C ASP A 10 -11.02 -34.02 4.92
N VAL A 11 -10.62 -33.22 3.93
CA VAL A 11 -11.54 -32.60 3.00
C VAL A 11 -11.61 -33.43 1.73
N ASP A 12 -12.79 -33.46 1.12
CA ASP A 12 -13.01 -34.08 -0.18
C ASP A 12 -11.91 -33.63 -1.15
N PRO A 13 -11.31 -34.58 -1.91
CA PRO A 13 -10.29 -34.22 -2.88
C PRO A 13 -10.68 -33.15 -3.88
N ALA A 14 -11.95 -33.11 -4.29
CA ALA A 14 -12.44 -32.08 -5.20
C ALA A 14 -12.40 -30.71 -4.55
N VAL A 15 -12.77 -30.63 -3.28
CA VAL A 15 -12.72 -29.35 -2.52
C VAL A 15 -11.26 -28.94 -2.34
N ARG A 16 -10.38 -29.88 -2.06
CA ARG A 16 -8.95 -29.60 -1.91
C ARG A 16 -8.35 -29.02 -3.19
N THR A 17 -8.72 -29.59 -4.33
CA THR A 17 -8.26 -29.12 -5.64
C THR A 17 -8.76 -27.70 -5.89
N GLU A 18 -10.02 -27.44 -5.57
CA GLU A 18 -10.60 -26.10 -5.75
C GLU A 18 -9.94 -25.08 -4.84
N LEU A 19 -9.64 -25.45 -3.58
CA LEU A 19 -8.91 -24.57 -2.67
C LEU A 19 -7.53 -24.23 -3.23
N ALA A 20 -6.81 -25.24 -3.75
CA ALA A 20 -5.50 -25.00 -4.33
C ALA A 20 -5.58 -24.04 -5.51
N ARG A 21 -6.56 -24.20 -6.37
CA ARG A 21 -6.77 -23.33 -7.52
C ARG A 21 -7.03 -21.89 -7.09
N LEU A 22 -7.91 -21.72 -6.10
CA LEU A 22 -8.24 -20.37 -5.60
C LEU A 22 -7.04 -19.73 -4.93
N ARG A 23 -6.28 -20.50 -4.14
CA ARG A 23 -5.09 -19.96 -3.48
C ARG A 23 -4.00 -19.57 -4.46
N ASP A 24 -3.84 -20.34 -5.54
CA ASP A 24 -2.92 -19.96 -6.61
C ASP A 24 -3.31 -18.62 -7.23
N SER A 25 -4.61 -18.43 -7.47
CA SER A 25 -5.10 -17.16 -8.00
C SER A 25 -4.83 -16.01 -7.02
N ILE A 26 -5.07 -16.24 -5.73
CA ILE A 26 -4.81 -15.24 -4.69
C ILE A 26 -3.31 -14.91 -4.67
N ASP A 27 -2.44 -15.90 -4.72
CA ASP A 27 -1.00 -15.68 -4.70
C ASP A 27 -0.55 -14.82 -5.88
N ASN A 28 -1.11 -15.08 -7.05
CA ASN A 28 -0.79 -14.29 -8.24
C ASN A 28 -1.28 -12.85 -8.13
N ILE A 29 -2.47 -12.66 -7.57
CA ILE A 29 -3.02 -11.34 -7.33
C ILE A 29 -2.15 -10.60 -6.31
N ASP A 30 -1.76 -11.27 -5.23
CA ASP A 30 -0.91 -10.67 -4.21
C ASP A 30 0.42 -10.21 -4.80
N ALA A 31 1.00 -11.01 -5.68
CA ALA A 31 2.24 -10.64 -6.35
C ALA A 31 2.05 -9.35 -7.16
N ALA A 32 0.93 -9.23 -7.88
CA ALA A 32 0.62 -8.03 -8.65
C ALA A 32 0.43 -6.82 -7.74
N VAL A 33 -0.24 -7.00 -6.60
CA VAL A 33 -0.44 -5.93 -5.62
C VAL A 33 0.92 -5.42 -5.10
N ILE A 34 1.83 -6.34 -4.76
CA ILE A 34 3.15 -5.95 -4.27
C ILE A 34 3.93 -5.17 -5.33
N HIS A 35 3.90 -5.63 -6.58
CA HIS A 35 4.58 -4.91 -7.67
C HIS A 35 3.98 -3.51 -7.88
N MET A 36 2.65 -3.39 -7.81
CA MET A 36 1.99 -2.09 -7.95
C MET A 36 2.33 -1.16 -6.79
N LEU A 37 2.38 -1.68 -5.57
CA LEU A 37 2.78 -0.90 -4.41
C LEU A 37 4.22 -0.41 -4.53
N ALA A 38 5.12 -1.26 -5.05
CA ALA A 38 6.51 -0.86 -5.27
C ALA A 38 6.59 0.31 -6.25
N GLU A 39 5.84 0.26 -7.35
CA GLU A 39 5.80 1.35 -8.32
C GLU A 39 5.23 2.62 -7.71
N ARG A 40 4.14 2.49 -6.96
CA ARG A 40 3.54 3.62 -6.28
C ARG A 40 4.53 4.26 -5.31
N PHE A 41 5.27 3.44 -4.59
CA PHE A 41 6.25 3.92 -3.61
C PHE A 41 7.38 4.70 -4.29
N LYS A 42 7.86 4.23 -5.45
CA LYS A 42 8.86 4.97 -6.22
C LYS A 42 8.35 6.35 -6.61
N ALA A 43 7.09 6.42 -7.06
CA ALA A 43 6.49 7.69 -7.44
C ALA A 43 6.37 8.63 -6.24
N THR A 44 5.93 8.12 -5.08
CA THR A 44 5.78 8.96 -3.89
C THR A 44 7.13 9.40 -3.33
N GLN A 45 8.18 8.59 -3.48
CA GLN A 45 9.53 9.03 -3.11
C GLN A 45 9.97 10.23 -3.95
N GLN A 46 9.70 10.20 -5.25
CA GLN A 46 10.01 11.34 -6.12
C GLN A 46 9.25 12.58 -5.69
N VAL A 47 7.96 12.42 -5.34
CA VAL A 47 7.15 13.51 -4.81
C VAL A 47 7.77 14.04 -3.50
N GLY A 48 8.22 13.14 -2.64
CA GLY A 48 8.85 13.51 -1.37
C GLY A 48 10.11 14.36 -1.57
N HIS A 49 10.97 13.95 -2.49
CA HIS A 49 12.18 14.72 -2.80
C HIS A 49 11.84 16.08 -3.42
N LEU A 50 10.83 16.10 -4.29
CA LEU A 50 10.40 17.36 -4.91
C LEU A 50 9.86 18.32 -3.85
N LYS A 51 9.03 17.82 -2.93
CA LYS A 51 8.50 18.64 -1.84
C LYS A 51 9.62 19.20 -0.97
N ALA A 52 10.58 18.34 -0.61
CA ALA A 52 11.70 18.77 0.23
C ALA A 52 12.53 19.84 -0.47
N ALA A 53 12.80 19.68 -1.76
CA ALA A 53 13.59 20.63 -2.54
C ALA A 53 12.90 22.00 -2.61
N HIS A 54 11.59 22.04 -2.60
CA HIS A 54 10.80 23.28 -2.71
C HIS A 54 10.19 23.70 -1.37
N ARG A 55 10.58 23.05 -0.29
CA ARG A 55 10.11 23.36 1.08
C ARG A 55 8.59 23.29 1.20
N LEU A 56 7.99 22.35 0.50
CA LEU A 56 6.56 22.09 0.62
C LEU A 56 6.31 21.16 1.79
N PRO A 57 5.14 21.28 2.45
CA PRO A 57 4.83 20.41 3.60
C PRO A 57 4.67 18.96 3.17
N PRO A 58 5.10 18.00 4.03
CA PRO A 58 4.95 16.56 3.72
C PRO A 58 3.49 16.14 3.57
N ALA A 59 2.59 16.70 4.37
CA ALA A 59 1.17 16.35 4.31
C ALA A 59 0.42 17.35 3.43
N ASP A 60 -0.62 16.85 2.77
CA ASP A 60 -1.50 17.65 1.92
C ASP A 60 -2.94 17.18 2.14
N PRO A 61 -3.62 17.71 3.17
CA PRO A 61 -4.97 17.24 3.53
C PRO A 61 -5.99 17.35 2.39
N ALA A 62 -5.90 18.41 1.57
CA ALA A 62 -6.82 18.57 0.45
C ALA A 62 -6.63 17.44 -0.59
N ARG A 63 -5.38 17.11 -0.88
CA ARG A 63 -5.06 16.00 -1.77
C ARG A 63 -5.54 14.67 -1.20
N GLU A 64 -5.32 14.46 0.10
CA GLU A 64 -5.75 13.24 0.77
C GLU A 64 -7.25 13.06 0.69
N ALA A 65 -8.02 14.14 0.91
CA ALA A 65 -9.48 14.08 0.82
C ALA A 65 -9.93 13.68 -0.60
N ARG A 66 -9.28 14.24 -1.62
CA ARG A 66 -9.59 13.89 -3.01
C ARG A 66 -9.26 12.44 -3.32
N GLN A 67 -8.14 11.95 -2.79
CA GLN A 67 -7.74 10.56 -2.99
C GLN A 67 -8.74 9.59 -2.36
N ILE A 68 -9.19 9.90 -1.14
CA ILE A 68 -10.18 9.07 -0.46
C ILE A 68 -11.46 9.02 -1.26
N ALA A 69 -11.97 10.17 -1.71
CA ALA A 69 -13.20 10.24 -2.48
C ALA A 69 -13.07 9.43 -3.78
N ARG A 70 -11.96 9.59 -4.48
CA ARG A 70 -11.70 8.84 -5.72
C ARG A 70 -11.63 7.35 -5.47
N LEU A 71 -10.93 6.95 -4.42
CA LEU A 71 -10.74 5.53 -4.13
C LEU A 71 -12.05 4.86 -3.72
N ARG A 72 -12.87 5.57 -2.95
CA ARG A 72 -14.19 5.05 -2.59
C ARG A 72 -15.06 4.82 -3.84
N ALA A 73 -15.04 5.77 -4.77
CA ALA A 73 -15.79 5.64 -6.01
C ALA A 73 -15.28 4.46 -6.86
N LEU A 74 -13.96 4.30 -6.95
CA LEU A 74 -13.35 3.17 -7.65
C LEU A 74 -13.70 1.85 -6.99
N ALA A 75 -13.72 1.81 -5.66
CA ALA A 75 -14.08 0.61 -4.92
C ALA A 75 -15.52 0.19 -5.21
N GLU A 76 -16.45 1.14 -5.22
CA GLU A 76 -17.84 0.85 -5.57
C GLU A 76 -17.93 0.27 -6.98
N SER A 77 -17.24 0.88 -7.92
CA SER A 77 -17.20 0.41 -9.30
C SER A 77 -16.65 -1.01 -9.39
N ALA A 78 -15.66 -1.34 -8.57
CA ALA A 78 -15.02 -2.66 -8.55
C ALA A 78 -15.73 -3.66 -7.65
N LYS A 79 -16.81 -3.26 -6.99
CA LYS A 79 -17.54 -4.10 -6.04
C LYS A 79 -16.68 -4.50 -4.85
N LEU A 80 -15.85 -3.58 -4.41
CA LEU A 80 -15.06 -3.70 -3.20
C LEU A 80 -15.64 -2.77 -2.14
N ASP A 81 -15.66 -3.21 -0.89
CA ASP A 81 -16.17 -2.38 0.21
C ASP A 81 -15.41 -1.04 0.26
N PRO A 82 -16.10 0.10 0.05
CA PRO A 82 -15.42 1.39 0.08
C PRO A 82 -14.77 1.72 1.42
N ALA A 83 -15.36 1.25 2.52
CA ALA A 83 -14.77 1.48 3.86
C ALA A 83 -13.43 0.76 3.99
N PHE A 84 -13.32 -0.44 3.45
CA PHE A 84 -12.05 -1.17 3.43
C PHE A 84 -11.02 -0.43 2.58
N ALA A 85 -11.43 0.03 1.40
CA ALA A 85 -10.55 0.76 0.50
C ALA A 85 -10.00 2.02 1.17
N GLU A 86 -10.86 2.74 1.91
CA GLU A 86 -10.43 3.93 2.62
C GLU A 86 -9.42 3.61 3.72
N LYS A 87 -9.67 2.55 4.50
CA LYS A 87 -8.71 2.12 5.53
C LYS A 87 -7.36 1.78 4.94
N PHE A 88 -7.37 1.09 3.80
CA PHE A 88 -6.15 0.72 3.11
C PHE A 88 -5.38 1.96 2.66
N LEU A 89 -6.08 2.93 2.06
CA LEU A 89 -5.44 4.16 1.61
C LEU A 89 -4.90 4.96 2.79
N ASN A 90 -5.65 5.05 3.88
CA ASN A 90 -5.20 5.78 5.07
C ASN A 90 -3.89 5.21 5.61
N PHE A 91 -3.75 3.89 5.62
CA PHE A 91 -2.51 3.25 6.02
C PHE A 91 -1.35 3.66 5.11
N ILE A 92 -1.57 3.59 3.80
CA ILE A 92 -0.54 3.95 2.82
C ILE A 92 -0.14 5.41 2.95
N VAL A 93 -1.12 6.31 3.08
CA VAL A 93 -0.85 7.75 3.18
C VAL A 93 -0.03 8.05 4.43
N ALA A 94 -0.36 7.43 5.56
CA ALA A 94 0.40 7.64 6.79
C ALA A 94 1.86 7.22 6.61
N GLU A 95 2.11 6.09 5.94
CA GLU A 95 3.46 5.63 5.66
C GLU A 95 4.20 6.59 4.74
N VAL A 96 3.53 7.09 3.71
CA VAL A 96 4.12 8.02 2.75
C VAL A 96 4.50 9.33 3.44
N ILE A 97 3.62 9.87 4.27
CA ILE A 97 3.88 11.12 5.00
C ILE A 97 5.11 10.94 5.89
N ARG A 98 5.21 9.81 6.60
CA ARG A 98 6.36 9.53 7.44
C ARG A 98 7.66 9.51 6.65
N HIS A 99 7.63 8.91 5.45
CA HIS A 99 8.80 8.90 4.57
C HIS A 99 9.13 10.30 4.07
N HIS A 100 8.12 11.09 3.72
CA HIS A 100 8.33 12.48 3.28
C HIS A 100 8.94 13.33 4.38
N GLU A 101 8.51 13.14 5.62
CA GLU A 101 9.08 13.84 6.76
C GLU A 101 10.56 13.49 6.93
N ARG A 102 10.90 12.21 6.78
CA ARG A 102 12.29 11.76 6.87
C ARG A 102 13.15 12.37 5.75
N ILE A 103 12.61 12.39 4.53
CA ILE A 103 13.31 13.00 3.40
C ILE A 103 13.56 14.49 3.66
N ALA A 104 12.55 15.19 4.18
CA ALA A 104 12.67 16.61 4.50
C ALA A 104 13.74 16.84 5.55
N GLU A 105 13.80 16.03 6.61
CA GLU A 105 14.82 16.12 7.64
C GLU A 105 16.21 15.88 7.06
N ASP A 106 16.36 14.85 6.25
CA ASP A 106 17.65 14.53 5.62
C ASP A 106 18.11 15.67 4.72
N THR A 107 17.20 16.31 4.01
CA THR A 107 17.50 17.44 3.13
C THR A 107 18.01 18.61 3.94
N VAL A 108 17.33 18.94 5.05
CA VAL A 108 17.74 20.03 5.94
C VAL A 108 19.12 19.71 6.55
N ASN A 109 19.30 18.49 7.05
CA ASN A 109 20.59 18.09 7.65
C ASN A 109 21.71 18.11 6.62
N GLY A 110 21.43 17.67 5.39
CA GLY A 110 22.41 17.72 4.31
C GLY A 110 22.80 19.14 3.98
N SER A 111 21.83 20.05 3.91
CA SER A 111 22.11 21.46 3.66
C SER A 111 22.96 22.09 4.78
N ALA A 112 22.65 21.74 6.04
CA ALA A 112 23.41 22.24 7.18
C ALA A 112 24.86 21.75 7.12
N GLN A 113 25.08 20.50 6.75
CA GLN A 113 26.43 19.94 6.63
C GLN A 113 27.21 20.60 5.50
N THR A 114 26.57 20.86 4.38
CA THR A 114 27.28 21.47 3.25
C THR A 114 27.57 22.96 3.47
N ALA A 115 26.83 23.60 4.35
CA ALA A 115 27.04 25.02 4.66
C ALA A 115 28.32 25.25 5.45
N ASN A 116 28.86 24.19 6.03
CA ASN A 116 30.13 24.27 6.78
C ASN A 116 31.27 23.87 5.89
#